data_cb35757a68648b312d97c80c90eee29e
#
_entry.id   cb35757a68648b312d97c80c90eee29e
#
_cell.length_a   1.000
_cell.length_b   1.000
_cell.length_c   1.000
_cell.angle_alpha   90.00
_cell.angle_beta   90.00
_cell.angle_gamma   90.00
#
_symmetry.space_group_name_H-M   'P 1'
#
loop_
_entity.id
_entity.type
_entity.pdbx_description
1 polymer ?
#
loop_
_entity_poly.entity_id
_entity_poly.type
_entity_poly.pdbx_seq_one_letter_code
_entity_poly.pdbx_strand_id
1 'polypeptide(L)'
;SRHERGLVYGACASLQNWNGIACHCNQAVLYGDALVSFQVGHDPVGRASELVTAFCYLRGDVRPSPHTVEIPISEEFAFGGRAMGAIPDELSRMWIWSRIGLTFAGRYRAPVNADLRITPDGTAQTGGSDMFEEIRATRGTAGLERYCTLLKRDGILPGNNRSNPARGLYESDTGEIFMNVKTAELSLQTVRLEGAVLKSDHPVTLDALTVERCTVPAAVTVVSLDRRSIRNADRLLAVIATDARNSNMRFSDKEETTLESIGTLPVLVKTGRFRLAIARPDQAEFHAYALKLNGERASELPVSRRNGRLILEIDSGASPEEPALFYELVRK
;
A
#
# COMPACT_ATOMS: atom_id res chain seq x y z
N SER A 1 -6.61 4.48 7.42
CA SER A 1 -5.89 5.53 8.21
C SER A 1 -4.85 6.25 7.36
N ARG A 2 -4.28 7.39 7.86
CA ARG A 2 -3.29 8.21 7.12
C ARG A 2 -2.02 7.44 6.77
N HIS A 3 -1.50 6.67 7.71
CA HIS A 3 -0.25 5.93 7.52
C HIS A 3 -0.36 4.81 6.48
N GLU A 4 -1.52 4.20 6.31
CA GLU A 4 -1.72 3.10 5.36
C GLU A 4 -1.71 3.57 3.91
N ARG A 5 -2.15 4.81 3.69
CA ARG A 5 -2.43 5.37 2.37
C ARG A 5 -1.27 5.18 1.38
N GLY A 6 -0.04 5.46 1.80
CA GLY A 6 1.12 5.40 0.93
C GLY A 6 1.35 4.02 0.31
N LEU A 7 1.35 2.99 1.15
CA LEU A 7 1.54 1.62 0.71
C LEU A 7 0.33 1.10 -0.06
N VAL A 8 -0.90 1.33 0.44
CA VAL A 8 -2.13 0.82 -0.18
C VAL A 8 -2.36 1.42 -1.56
N TYR A 9 -2.35 2.76 -1.69
CA TYR A 9 -2.58 3.41 -2.99
C TYR A 9 -1.45 3.16 -3.96
N GLY A 10 -0.19 3.24 -3.50
CA GLY A 10 0.96 2.98 -4.34
C GLY A 10 0.96 1.56 -4.90
N ALA A 11 0.69 0.56 -4.05
CA ALA A 11 0.60 -0.83 -4.47
C ALA A 11 -0.55 -1.07 -5.45
N CYS A 12 -1.75 -0.56 -5.13
CA CYS A 12 -2.92 -0.72 -5.97
C CYS A 12 -2.71 -0.09 -7.35
N ALA A 13 -2.29 1.17 -7.42
CA ALA A 13 -2.08 1.87 -8.67
C ALA A 13 -1.03 1.19 -9.56
N SER A 14 0.06 0.69 -8.95
CA SER A 14 1.09 -0.04 -9.68
C SER A 14 0.60 -1.37 -10.20
N LEU A 15 0.04 -2.21 -9.33
CA LEU A 15 -0.45 -3.54 -9.70
C LEU A 15 -1.51 -3.46 -10.80
N GLN A 16 -2.43 -2.48 -10.69
CA GLN A 16 -3.50 -2.25 -11.64
C GLN A 16 -3.03 -1.54 -12.92
N ASN A 17 -1.76 -1.11 -12.98
CA ASN A 17 -1.19 -0.38 -14.11
C ASN A 17 -2.04 0.85 -14.49
N TRP A 18 -2.43 1.64 -13.51
CA TRP A 18 -3.22 2.85 -13.76
C TRP A 18 -2.40 3.91 -14.50
N ASN A 19 -3.05 4.68 -15.35
CA ASN A 19 -2.39 5.77 -16.09
C ASN A 19 -2.12 7.01 -15.24
N GLY A 20 -2.78 7.13 -14.07
CA GLY A 20 -2.61 8.25 -13.16
C GLY A 20 -3.35 8.05 -11.85
N ILE A 21 -2.92 8.77 -10.84
CA ILE A 21 -3.61 8.91 -9.56
C ILE A 21 -4.07 10.36 -9.44
N ALA A 22 -5.38 10.59 -9.48
CA ALA A 22 -5.95 11.91 -9.21
C ALA A 22 -6.08 12.09 -7.70
N CYS A 23 -5.21 12.92 -7.10
CA CYS A 23 -5.34 13.27 -5.71
C CYS A 23 -6.27 14.47 -5.57
N HIS A 24 -7.49 14.23 -5.07
CA HIS A 24 -8.50 15.27 -4.84
C HIS A 24 -8.24 16.04 -3.54
N CYS A 25 -6.99 16.51 -3.39
CA CYS A 25 -6.53 17.24 -2.21
C CYS A 25 -5.53 18.30 -2.62
N ASN A 26 -5.56 19.46 -1.98
CA ASN A 26 -4.55 20.49 -2.15
C ASN A 26 -3.23 20.07 -1.49
N GLN A 27 -2.28 19.67 -2.31
CA GLN A 27 -0.98 19.17 -1.84
C GLN A 27 0.13 20.23 -1.89
N ALA A 28 0.04 21.14 -2.84
CA ALA A 28 1.07 22.15 -3.08
C ALA A 28 0.73 23.52 -2.47
N VAL A 29 -0.54 23.80 -2.25
CA VAL A 29 -1.00 25.11 -1.73
C VAL A 29 -1.60 24.91 -0.35
N LEU A 30 -1.13 25.72 0.61
CA LEU A 30 -1.63 25.72 1.97
C LEU A 30 -2.80 26.70 2.06
N TYR A 31 -3.99 26.19 2.31
CA TYR A 31 -5.16 26.99 2.60
C TYR A 31 -5.53 26.80 4.08
N GLY A 32 -5.58 27.90 4.83
CA GLY A 32 -5.93 27.89 6.25
C GLY A 32 -4.76 27.50 7.16
N ASP A 33 -5.06 27.45 8.45
CA ASP A 33 -4.08 27.40 9.55
C ASP A 33 -4.13 26.06 10.31
N ALA A 34 -4.69 25.02 9.72
CA ALA A 34 -4.87 23.74 10.40
C ALA A 34 -4.95 22.60 9.40
N LEU A 35 -4.82 21.38 9.91
CA LEU A 35 -5.04 20.16 9.18
C LEU A 35 -6.54 19.98 8.99
N VAL A 36 -7.03 20.08 7.76
CA VAL A 36 -8.45 19.97 7.41
C VAL A 36 -8.67 18.89 6.36
N SER A 37 -9.91 18.45 6.19
CA SER A 37 -10.28 17.50 5.15
C SER A 37 -9.90 18.02 3.77
N PHE A 38 -9.45 17.12 2.88
CA PHE A 38 -9.02 17.45 1.52
C PHE A 38 -7.83 18.42 1.40
N GLN A 39 -7.07 18.62 2.47
CA GLN A 39 -5.85 19.41 2.45
C GLN A 39 -4.72 18.65 3.13
N VAL A 40 -3.80 18.12 2.34
CA VAL A 40 -2.63 17.37 2.86
C VAL A 40 -1.37 18.22 2.98
N GLY A 41 -1.43 19.49 2.59
CA GLY A 41 -0.29 20.40 2.66
C GLY A 41 0.30 20.55 4.07
N HIS A 42 -0.54 20.60 5.08
CA HIS A 42 -0.17 20.66 6.50
C HIS A 42 0.00 19.28 7.15
N ASP A 43 -0.25 18.18 6.44
CA ASP A 43 -0.18 16.82 6.99
C ASP A 43 1.20 16.19 6.76
N PRO A 44 2.09 16.19 7.77
CA PRO A 44 3.43 15.61 7.60
C PRO A 44 3.37 14.09 7.35
N VAL A 45 2.38 13.40 7.94
CA VAL A 45 2.19 11.94 7.72
C VAL A 45 1.61 11.68 6.33
N GLY A 46 0.68 12.52 5.87
CA GLY A 46 0.18 12.50 4.50
C GLY A 46 1.31 12.68 3.49
N ARG A 47 2.23 13.63 3.72
CA ARG A 47 3.42 13.85 2.88
C ARG A 47 4.36 12.65 2.86
N ALA A 48 4.61 12.03 4.01
CA ALA A 48 5.40 10.80 4.08
C ALA A 48 4.75 9.67 3.28
N SER A 49 3.42 9.51 3.38
CA SER A 49 2.66 8.54 2.61
C SER A 49 2.70 8.81 1.11
N GLU A 50 2.63 10.07 0.67
CA GLU A 50 2.73 10.44 -0.75
C GLU A 50 4.10 10.09 -1.33
N LEU A 51 5.17 10.30 -0.57
CA LEU A 51 6.51 9.90 -1.01
C LEU A 51 6.60 8.38 -1.23
N VAL A 52 6.01 7.58 -0.35
CA VAL A 52 5.93 6.12 -0.51
C VAL A 52 5.12 5.75 -1.76
N THR A 53 3.97 6.41 -1.98
CA THR A 53 3.18 6.24 -3.21
C THR A 53 4.02 6.53 -4.46
N ALA A 54 4.81 7.61 -4.45
CA ALA A 54 5.66 7.96 -5.57
C ALA A 54 6.73 6.90 -5.85
N PHE A 55 7.34 6.30 -4.82
CA PHE A 55 8.28 5.20 -5.00
C PHE A 55 7.59 3.94 -5.57
N CYS A 56 6.45 3.55 -5.00
CA CYS A 56 5.72 2.39 -5.49
C CYS A 56 5.30 2.57 -6.96
N TYR A 57 4.64 3.69 -7.27
CA TYR A 57 3.93 3.91 -8.54
C TYR A 57 4.74 4.70 -9.56
N LEU A 58 5.20 5.93 -9.26
CA LEU A 58 5.89 6.76 -10.25
C LEU A 58 7.28 6.23 -10.60
N ARG A 59 8.01 5.72 -9.60
CA ARG A 59 9.31 5.10 -9.83
C ARG A 59 9.20 3.65 -10.29
N GLY A 60 8.05 3.01 -10.09
CA GLY A 60 7.77 1.64 -10.50
C GLY A 60 8.54 0.60 -9.68
N ASP A 61 8.63 0.78 -8.36
CA ASP A 61 9.22 -0.21 -7.47
C ASP A 61 8.31 -1.41 -7.25
N VAL A 62 7.00 -1.22 -7.33
CA VAL A 62 6.00 -2.28 -7.40
C VAL A 62 5.65 -2.54 -8.87
N ARG A 63 5.73 -3.78 -9.30
CA ARG A 63 5.49 -4.17 -10.69
C ARG A 63 3.99 -4.22 -11.00
N PRO A 64 3.56 -3.80 -12.20
CA PRO A 64 2.20 -4.07 -12.65
C PRO A 64 1.97 -5.57 -12.80
N SER A 65 0.72 -5.99 -12.56
CA SER A 65 0.31 -7.37 -12.86
C SER A 65 0.52 -7.68 -14.34
N PRO A 66 1.14 -8.82 -14.67
CA PRO A 66 1.22 -9.27 -16.06
C PRO A 66 -0.13 -9.78 -16.59
N HIS A 67 -1.06 -10.12 -15.69
CA HIS A 67 -2.35 -10.70 -16.04
C HIS A 67 -3.49 -9.70 -15.92
N THR A 68 -4.57 -9.94 -16.68
CA THR A 68 -5.79 -9.12 -16.67
C THR A 68 -7.02 -9.98 -16.51
N VAL A 69 -7.85 -9.64 -15.52
CA VAL A 69 -9.21 -10.17 -15.37
C VAL A 69 -10.20 -9.15 -15.91
N GLU A 70 -10.94 -9.49 -16.94
CA GLU A 70 -11.99 -8.66 -17.52
C GLU A 70 -13.33 -8.95 -16.86
N ILE A 71 -14.06 -7.89 -16.51
CA ILE A 71 -15.45 -7.97 -16.03
C ILE A 71 -16.33 -7.26 -17.07
N PRO A 72 -16.82 -7.99 -18.10
CA PRO A 72 -17.66 -7.41 -19.13
C PRO A 72 -19.06 -7.14 -18.57
N ILE A 73 -19.58 -5.93 -18.78
CA ILE A 73 -20.96 -5.54 -18.41
C ILE A 73 -21.77 -5.27 -19.67
N SER A 74 -23.01 -5.75 -19.70
CA SER A 74 -23.92 -5.50 -20.83
C SER A 74 -24.42 -4.05 -20.82
N GLU A 75 -24.86 -3.56 -21.99
CA GLU A 75 -25.52 -2.25 -22.10
C GLU A 75 -26.78 -2.18 -21.21
N GLU A 76 -27.56 -3.26 -21.15
CA GLU A 76 -28.74 -3.35 -20.28
C GLU A 76 -28.35 -3.25 -18.81
N PHE A 77 -27.26 -3.91 -18.39
CA PHE A 77 -26.76 -3.79 -17.03
C PHE A 77 -26.30 -2.38 -16.71
N ALA A 78 -25.56 -1.74 -17.63
CA ALA A 78 -24.98 -0.41 -17.43
C ALA A 78 -26.03 0.70 -17.44
N PHE A 79 -27.04 0.62 -18.34
CA PHE A 79 -28.01 1.69 -18.60
C PHE A 79 -29.44 1.35 -18.19
N GLY A 80 -29.73 0.11 -17.82
CA GLY A 80 -31.07 -0.39 -17.51
C GLY A 80 -31.60 0.00 -16.11
N GLY A 81 -30.98 0.95 -15.43
CA GLY A 81 -31.45 1.46 -14.12
C GLY A 81 -31.17 0.53 -12.95
N ARG A 82 -30.38 -0.51 -13.11
CA ARG A 82 -29.92 -1.34 -11.99
C ARG A 82 -28.91 -0.56 -11.15
N ALA A 83 -29.08 -0.62 -9.83
CA ALA A 83 -28.18 0.04 -8.91
C ALA A 83 -26.73 -0.48 -9.07
N MET A 84 -25.75 0.40 -8.91
CA MET A 84 -24.32 0.05 -8.92
C MET A 84 -23.98 -1.10 -7.96
N GLY A 85 -24.73 -1.31 -6.88
CA GLY A 85 -24.61 -2.43 -5.96
C GLY A 85 -25.00 -3.81 -6.51
N ALA A 86 -25.35 -3.91 -7.80
CA ALA A 86 -25.60 -5.20 -8.45
C ALA A 86 -24.31 -5.96 -8.79
N ILE A 87 -23.16 -5.26 -8.92
CA ILE A 87 -21.84 -5.91 -9.05
C ILE A 87 -21.43 -6.40 -7.66
N PRO A 88 -21.11 -7.70 -7.50
CA PRO A 88 -20.67 -8.21 -6.21
C PRO A 88 -19.38 -7.51 -5.72
N ASP A 89 -19.35 -7.13 -4.44
CA ASP A 89 -18.20 -6.48 -3.82
C ASP A 89 -16.93 -7.36 -3.87
N GLU A 90 -17.11 -8.67 -3.94
CA GLU A 90 -16.01 -9.64 -4.04
C GLU A 90 -15.16 -9.41 -5.29
N LEU A 91 -15.77 -8.97 -6.39
CA LEU A 91 -15.02 -8.64 -7.62
C LEU A 91 -14.08 -7.47 -7.39
N SER A 92 -14.48 -6.48 -6.59
CA SER A 92 -13.60 -5.36 -6.25
C SER A 92 -12.38 -5.80 -5.42
N ARG A 93 -12.52 -6.85 -4.61
CA ARG A 93 -11.40 -7.39 -3.80
C ARG A 93 -10.36 -8.14 -4.61
N MET A 94 -10.68 -8.52 -5.85
CA MET A 94 -9.73 -9.19 -6.75
C MET A 94 -8.56 -8.28 -7.18
N TRP A 95 -8.66 -6.98 -6.95
CA TRP A 95 -7.60 -6.02 -7.30
C TRP A 95 -6.23 -6.37 -6.72
N ILE A 96 -6.19 -7.10 -5.60
CA ILE A 96 -4.93 -7.48 -4.95
C ILE A 96 -4.25 -8.66 -5.65
N TRP A 97 -5.00 -9.47 -6.38
CA TRP A 97 -4.46 -10.65 -7.06
C TRP A 97 -3.84 -10.32 -8.40
N SER A 98 -4.55 -9.56 -9.23
CA SER A 98 -4.12 -9.20 -10.57
C SER A 98 -4.82 -7.94 -11.03
N ARG A 99 -4.48 -7.47 -12.21
CA ARG A 99 -5.18 -6.35 -12.84
C ARG A 99 -6.61 -6.73 -13.18
N ILE A 100 -7.57 -5.89 -12.81
CA ILE A 100 -8.99 -6.06 -13.12
C ILE A 100 -9.52 -4.83 -13.86
N GLY A 101 -10.49 -5.03 -14.75
CA GLY A 101 -11.14 -3.95 -15.48
C GLY A 101 -12.57 -4.24 -15.85
N LEU A 102 -13.44 -3.24 -15.69
CA LEU A 102 -14.78 -3.26 -16.24
C LEU A 102 -14.71 -2.90 -17.73
N THR A 103 -15.40 -3.65 -18.57
CA THR A 103 -15.53 -3.37 -19.99
C THR A 103 -16.99 -3.47 -20.44
N PHE A 104 -17.33 -2.81 -21.54
CA PHE A 104 -18.64 -2.99 -22.14
C PHE A 104 -18.66 -4.24 -23.02
N ALA A 105 -19.69 -5.07 -22.85
CA ALA A 105 -19.98 -6.13 -23.79
C ALA A 105 -20.75 -5.58 -25.00
N GLY A 106 -20.67 -6.27 -26.14
CA GLY A 106 -21.39 -5.89 -27.35
C GLY A 106 -20.64 -4.86 -28.23
N ARG A 107 -21.38 -3.97 -28.86
CA ARG A 107 -20.84 -3.03 -29.88
C ARG A 107 -19.82 -2.01 -29.35
N TYR A 108 -19.84 -1.71 -28.08
CA TYR A 108 -18.91 -0.77 -27.44
C TYR A 108 -17.69 -1.45 -26.85
N ARG A 109 -17.54 -2.75 -27.09
CA ARG A 109 -16.41 -3.51 -26.57
C ARG A 109 -15.10 -3.03 -27.19
N ALA A 110 -14.22 -2.49 -26.38
CA ALA A 110 -12.83 -2.33 -26.76
C ALA A 110 -12.14 -3.72 -26.75
N PRO A 111 -11.22 -4.00 -27.67
CA PRO A 111 -10.44 -5.22 -27.62
C PRO A 111 -9.58 -5.20 -26.34
N VAL A 112 -9.82 -6.13 -25.44
CA VAL A 112 -9.04 -6.32 -24.21
C VAL A 112 -8.40 -7.69 -24.29
N ASN A 113 -7.09 -7.73 -24.17
CA ASN A 113 -6.38 -8.99 -23.99
C ASN A 113 -6.49 -9.37 -22.50
N ALA A 114 -7.44 -10.23 -22.18
CA ALA A 114 -7.71 -10.68 -20.84
C ALA A 114 -7.42 -12.17 -20.70
N ASP A 115 -6.81 -12.55 -19.58
CA ASP A 115 -6.48 -13.93 -19.25
C ASP A 115 -7.70 -14.66 -18.68
N LEU A 116 -8.63 -13.92 -18.07
CA LEU A 116 -9.85 -14.47 -17.51
C LEU A 116 -10.98 -13.47 -17.66
N ARG A 117 -12.22 -13.97 -17.86
CA ARG A 117 -13.46 -13.17 -17.88
C ARG A 117 -14.43 -13.63 -16.82
N ILE A 118 -15.01 -12.68 -16.10
CA ILE A 118 -16.00 -12.94 -15.06
C ILE A 118 -17.22 -12.07 -15.33
N THR A 119 -18.37 -12.70 -15.62
CA THR A 119 -19.63 -11.99 -15.88
C THR A 119 -20.39 -11.73 -14.57
N PRO A 120 -20.74 -10.47 -14.25
CA PRO A 120 -21.45 -10.17 -13.01
C PRO A 120 -22.92 -10.65 -13.02
N ASP A 121 -23.57 -10.63 -14.17
CA ASP A 121 -25.01 -10.97 -14.33
C ASP A 121 -25.26 -12.28 -15.09
N GLY A 122 -24.22 -12.88 -15.65
CA GLY A 122 -24.33 -14.11 -16.44
C GLY A 122 -24.96 -13.92 -17.82
N THR A 123 -25.19 -12.67 -18.30
CA THR A 123 -25.81 -12.37 -19.58
C THR A 123 -24.83 -11.91 -20.66
N ALA A 124 -23.64 -11.45 -20.27
CA ALA A 124 -22.63 -11.01 -21.23
C ALA A 124 -22.08 -12.20 -22.00
N GLN A 125 -22.48 -12.35 -23.25
CA GLN A 125 -21.86 -13.28 -24.17
C GLN A 125 -20.55 -12.65 -24.68
N THR A 126 -19.45 -13.18 -24.27
CA THR A 126 -18.16 -12.83 -24.81
C THR A 126 -17.86 -13.77 -25.97
N GLY A 127 -18.08 -13.28 -27.18
CA GLY A 127 -17.66 -13.98 -28.40
C GLY A 127 -16.15 -14.09 -28.37
N GLY A 128 -15.61 -15.31 -28.21
CA GLY A 128 -14.31 -15.36 -28.16
C GLY A 128 -13.35 -16.37 -28.25
N SER A 129 -12.31 -16.68 -28.15
CA SER A 129 -11.43 -17.82 -28.33
C SER A 129 -11.60 -18.82 -27.22
N ASP A 130 -11.35 -20.07 -27.51
CA ASP A 130 -11.44 -21.24 -26.63
C ASP A 130 -10.52 -21.21 -25.38
N MET A 131 -9.89 -20.08 -25.10
CA MET A 131 -8.93 -19.89 -24.00
C MET A 131 -9.51 -19.24 -22.74
N PHE A 132 -10.77 -18.79 -22.76
CA PHE A 132 -11.35 -18.04 -21.64
C PHE A 132 -12.58 -18.74 -21.09
N GLU A 133 -12.54 -19.11 -19.83
CA GLU A 133 -13.69 -19.59 -19.10
C GLU A 133 -14.51 -18.43 -18.58
N GLU A 134 -15.78 -18.31 -18.98
CA GLU A 134 -16.71 -17.39 -18.38
C GLU A 134 -17.22 -17.96 -17.05
N ILE A 135 -17.07 -17.17 -16.01
CA ILE A 135 -17.51 -17.53 -14.68
C ILE A 135 -18.58 -16.57 -14.25
N ARG A 136 -19.69 -17.11 -13.77
CA ARG A 136 -20.71 -16.28 -13.11
C ARG A 136 -20.15 -15.75 -11.81
N ALA A 137 -20.36 -14.46 -11.56
CA ALA A 137 -20.01 -13.84 -10.31
C ALA A 137 -20.71 -14.58 -9.14
N THR A 138 -19.94 -14.98 -8.16
CA THR A 138 -20.42 -15.65 -6.95
C THR A 138 -20.14 -14.76 -5.76
N ARG A 139 -21.11 -14.61 -4.85
CA ARG A 139 -21.01 -13.71 -3.70
C ARG A 139 -20.38 -14.39 -2.48
N GLY A 140 -19.79 -13.57 -1.61
CA GLY A 140 -19.24 -13.97 -0.32
C GLY A 140 -17.87 -14.66 -0.39
N THR A 141 -17.41 -15.17 0.75
CA THR A 141 -16.11 -15.85 0.86
C THR A 141 -16.00 -17.02 -0.09
N ALA A 142 -17.08 -17.77 -0.31
CA ALA A 142 -17.12 -18.88 -1.26
C ALA A 142 -16.84 -18.43 -2.70
N GLY A 143 -17.29 -17.23 -3.08
CA GLY A 143 -16.97 -16.62 -4.37
C GLY A 143 -15.48 -16.33 -4.50
N LEU A 144 -14.89 -15.71 -3.50
CA LEU A 144 -13.45 -15.43 -3.47
C LEU A 144 -12.60 -16.70 -3.49
N GLU A 145 -13.01 -17.76 -2.78
CA GLU A 145 -12.32 -19.06 -2.80
C GLU A 145 -12.38 -19.69 -4.19
N ARG A 146 -13.54 -19.62 -4.84
CA ARG A 146 -13.71 -20.10 -6.21
C ARG A 146 -12.79 -19.33 -7.17
N TYR A 147 -12.80 -17.99 -7.12
CA TYR A 147 -11.93 -17.15 -7.96
C TYR A 147 -10.45 -17.42 -7.70
N CYS A 148 -10.03 -17.53 -6.45
CA CYS A 148 -8.66 -17.89 -6.11
C CYS A 148 -8.24 -19.25 -6.69
N THR A 149 -9.13 -20.25 -6.62
CA THR A 149 -8.90 -21.58 -7.18
C THR A 149 -8.74 -21.52 -8.69
N LEU A 150 -9.60 -20.77 -9.38
CA LEU A 150 -9.56 -20.61 -10.83
C LEU A 150 -8.29 -19.89 -11.27
N LEU A 151 -7.93 -18.78 -10.61
CA LEU A 151 -6.72 -18.04 -10.92
C LEU A 151 -5.45 -18.90 -10.74
N LYS A 152 -5.43 -19.78 -9.74
CA LYS A 152 -4.33 -20.75 -9.54
C LYS A 152 -4.33 -21.85 -10.61
N ARG A 153 -5.50 -22.40 -10.95
CA ARG A 153 -5.65 -23.43 -12.00
C ARG A 153 -5.14 -22.90 -13.35
N ASP A 154 -5.49 -21.67 -13.69
CA ASP A 154 -5.17 -21.07 -14.98
C ASP A 154 -3.77 -20.42 -14.99
N GLY A 155 -3.01 -20.56 -13.91
CA GLY A 155 -1.63 -20.10 -13.83
C GLY A 155 -1.47 -18.57 -13.68
N ILE A 156 -2.57 -17.84 -13.47
CA ILE A 156 -2.54 -16.40 -13.20
C ILE A 156 -1.90 -16.17 -11.83
N LEU A 157 -2.35 -16.89 -10.81
CA LEU A 157 -1.65 -16.95 -9.53
C LEU A 157 -0.65 -18.12 -9.55
N PRO A 158 0.63 -17.87 -9.19
CA PRO A 158 1.61 -18.94 -9.06
C PRO A 158 1.15 -20.06 -8.11
N GLY A 159 1.58 -21.30 -8.38
CA GLY A 159 1.17 -22.45 -7.56
C GLY A 159 1.53 -22.36 -6.07
N ASN A 160 2.59 -21.60 -5.73
CA ASN A 160 3.02 -21.32 -4.36
C ASN A 160 2.41 -20.03 -3.77
N ASN A 161 1.48 -19.38 -4.47
CA ASN A 161 0.81 -18.17 -4.01
C ASN A 161 0.05 -18.44 -2.70
N ARG A 162 0.28 -17.59 -1.69
CA ARG A 162 -0.22 -17.74 -0.32
C ARG A 162 -1.68 -17.38 -0.13
N SER A 163 -2.38 -16.95 -1.18
CA SER A 163 -3.79 -16.55 -1.08
C SER A 163 -4.67 -17.68 -0.57
N ASN A 164 -5.45 -17.34 0.45
CA ASN A 164 -6.45 -18.20 1.09
C ASN A 164 -7.59 -17.32 1.63
N PRO A 165 -8.66 -17.07 0.84
CA PRO A 165 -9.75 -16.17 1.23
C PRO A 165 -10.46 -16.58 2.52
N ALA A 166 -10.64 -17.87 2.80
CA ALA A 166 -11.23 -18.37 4.04
C ALA A 166 -10.43 -17.90 5.28
N ARG A 167 -9.12 -17.81 5.15
CA ARG A 167 -8.23 -17.29 6.19
C ARG A 167 -8.03 -15.78 6.11
N GLY A 168 -8.58 -15.11 5.10
CA GLY A 168 -8.41 -13.68 4.87
C GLY A 168 -7.03 -13.30 4.33
N LEU A 169 -6.33 -14.22 3.67
CA LEU A 169 -4.98 -14.03 3.13
C LEU A 169 -5.04 -13.81 1.62
N TYR A 170 -4.38 -12.78 1.15
CA TYR A 170 -4.33 -12.38 -0.27
C TYR A 170 -2.90 -12.02 -0.66
N GLU A 171 -2.44 -12.54 -1.79
CA GLU A 171 -1.13 -12.25 -2.37
C GLU A 171 -1.27 -11.98 -3.86
N SER A 172 -0.59 -10.95 -4.36
CA SER A 172 -0.60 -10.62 -5.79
C SER A 172 0.05 -11.72 -6.64
N ASP A 173 -0.30 -11.74 -7.93
CA ASP A 173 0.33 -12.61 -8.93
C ASP A 173 1.83 -12.31 -9.10
N THR A 174 2.26 -11.07 -8.84
CA THR A 174 3.67 -10.69 -8.80
C THR A 174 4.41 -11.18 -7.55
N GLY A 175 3.68 -11.63 -6.51
CA GLY A 175 4.23 -12.01 -5.20
C GLY A 175 4.73 -10.82 -4.36
N GLU A 176 4.57 -9.58 -4.84
CA GLU A 176 5.12 -8.38 -4.18
C GLU A 176 4.21 -7.77 -3.13
N ILE A 177 2.90 -8.05 -3.19
CA ILE A 177 1.88 -7.51 -2.28
C ILE A 177 1.26 -8.65 -1.49
N PHE A 178 1.24 -8.54 -0.18
CA PHE A 178 0.55 -9.49 0.69
C PHE A 178 -0.35 -8.74 1.67
N MET A 179 -1.59 -9.20 1.84
CA MET A 179 -2.57 -8.64 2.76
C MET A 179 -3.18 -9.73 3.63
N ASN A 180 -3.31 -9.43 4.92
CA ASN A 180 -4.13 -10.20 5.86
C ASN A 180 -5.26 -9.30 6.36
N VAL A 181 -6.48 -9.51 5.85
CA VAL A 181 -7.62 -8.65 6.20
C VAL A 181 -8.12 -8.87 7.62
N LYS A 182 -7.82 -10.02 8.26
CA LYS A 182 -8.21 -10.29 9.65
C LYS A 182 -7.37 -9.50 10.65
N THR A 183 -6.10 -9.30 10.33
CA THR A 183 -5.17 -8.51 11.16
C THR A 183 -5.05 -7.06 10.67
N ALA A 184 -5.64 -6.73 9.52
CA ALA A 184 -5.49 -5.45 8.84
C ALA A 184 -4.01 -5.10 8.54
N GLU A 185 -3.23 -6.10 8.17
CA GLU A 185 -1.84 -5.98 7.78
C GLU A 185 -1.72 -6.00 6.25
N LEU A 186 -0.86 -5.13 5.72
CA LEU A 186 -0.44 -5.14 4.32
C LEU A 186 1.08 -5.05 4.31
N SER A 187 1.73 -5.86 3.49
CA SER A 187 3.17 -5.78 3.26
C SER A 187 3.50 -5.73 1.77
N LEU A 188 4.53 -4.96 1.46
CA LEU A 188 5.15 -4.89 0.14
C LEU A 188 6.56 -5.43 0.23
N GLN A 189 6.92 -6.30 -0.71
CA GLN A 189 8.22 -6.93 -0.76
C GLN A 189 8.73 -6.92 -2.19
N THR A 190 9.52 -5.91 -2.50
CA THR A 190 10.15 -5.73 -3.81
C THR A 190 11.66 -5.63 -3.68
N VAL A 191 12.38 -5.66 -4.78
CA VAL A 191 13.85 -5.57 -4.77
C VAL A 191 14.35 -4.25 -4.18
N ARG A 192 13.62 -3.14 -4.40
CA ARG A 192 14.06 -1.78 -4.05
C ARG A 192 13.25 -1.13 -2.94
N LEU A 193 12.08 -1.69 -2.60
CA LEU A 193 11.20 -1.18 -1.57
C LEU A 193 10.60 -2.34 -0.80
N GLU A 194 10.70 -2.28 0.51
CA GLU A 194 9.95 -3.15 1.41
C GLU A 194 9.26 -2.32 2.49
N GLY A 195 8.04 -2.67 2.83
CA GLY A 195 7.30 -1.97 3.86
C GLY A 195 6.08 -2.73 4.33
N ALA A 196 5.58 -2.35 5.49
CA ALA A 196 4.38 -2.95 6.06
C ALA A 196 3.55 -1.92 6.84
N VAL A 197 2.23 -2.12 6.80
CA VAL A 197 1.29 -1.50 7.72
C VAL A 197 1.21 -2.38 8.95
N LEU A 198 1.47 -1.81 10.11
CA LEU A 198 1.65 -2.53 11.37
C LEU A 198 0.70 -1.99 12.45
N LYS A 199 0.19 -2.89 13.29
CA LYS A 199 -0.35 -2.54 14.60
C LYS A 199 0.77 -2.45 15.63
N SER A 200 0.50 -1.80 16.77
CA SER A 200 1.44 -1.81 17.90
C SER A 200 1.83 -3.22 18.30
N ASP A 201 3.11 -3.39 18.62
CA ASP A 201 3.69 -4.63 19.14
C ASP A 201 3.55 -5.86 18.23
N HIS A 202 3.37 -5.65 16.92
CA HIS A 202 3.37 -6.70 15.91
C HIS A 202 4.65 -6.64 15.05
N PRO A 203 5.65 -7.47 15.33
CA PRO A 203 6.84 -7.56 14.49
C PRO A 203 6.49 -8.17 13.13
N VAL A 204 7.18 -7.72 12.08
CA VAL A 204 7.06 -8.28 10.74
C VAL A 204 8.45 -8.57 10.17
N THR A 205 8.56 -9.68 9.45
CA THR A 205 9.78 -10.05 8.73
C THR A 205 9.46 -10.17 7.25
N LEU A 206 10.12 -9.34 6.46
CA LEU A 206 10.14 -9.38 5.00
C LEU A 206 11.49 -9.94 4.52
N ASP A 207 11.79 -9.84 3.23
CA ASP A 207 13.05 -10.37 2.70
C ASP A 207 14.28 -9.60 3.22
N ALA A 208 14.32 -8.29 3.01
CA ALA A 208 15.42 -7.44 3.46
C ALA A 208 15.11 -6.72 4.77
N LEU A 209 13.86 -6.36 5.05
CA LEU A 209 13.43 -5.60 6.21
C LEU A 209 12.80 -6.50 7.27
N THR A 210 13.24 -6.38 8.52
CA THR A 210 12.49 -6.84 9.69
C THR A 210 12.20 -5.65 10.57
N VAL A 211 10.92 -5.45 10.93
CA VAL A 211 10.52 -4.53 11.99
C VAL A 211 10.39 -5.35 13.26
N GLU A 212 11.40 -5.28 14.13
CA GLU A 212 11.45 -6.07 15.38
C GLU A 212 10.61 -5.43 16.49
N ARG A 213 10.42 -4.11 16.43
CA ARG A 213 9.63 -3.33 17.40
C ARG A 213 8.89 -2.20 16.71
N CYS A 214 7.65 -1.99 17.13
CA CYS A 214 6.78 -0.91 16.70
C CYS A 214 5.79 -0.61 17.84
N THR A 215 5.96 0.48 18.58
CA THR A 215 5.15 0.75 19.79
C THR A 215 3.84 1.48 19.51
N VAL A 216 3.61 1.92 18.30
CA VAL A 216 2.38 2.59 17.84
C VAL A 216 2.00 2.08 16.46
N PRO A 217 0.71 2.10 16.06
CA PRO A 217 0.33 1.79 14.68
C PRO A 217 1.07 2.68 13.69
N ALA A 218 1.66 2.08 12.67
CA ALA A 218 2.47 2.79 11.68
C ALA A 218 2.55 2.04 10.35
N ALA A 219 2.89 2.75 9.28
CA ALA A 219 3.47 2.18 8.09
C ALA A 219 4.98 2.42 8.13
N VAL A 220 5.74 1.35 8.08
CA VAL A 220 7.21 1.39 8.04
C VAL A 220 7.66 0.92 6.68
N THR A 221 8.45 1.73 5.99
CA THR A 221 8.95 1.43 4.64
C THR A 221 10.45 1.69 4.59
N VAL A 222 11.21 0.79 3.98
CA VAL A 222 12.61 1.00 3.63
C VAL A 222 12.74 0.95 2.11
N VAL A 223 13.41 1.94 1.54
CA VAL A 223 13.56 2.09 0.10
C VAL A 223 15.00 2.43 -0.28
N SER A 224 15.47 1.82 -1.36
CA SER A 224 16.76 2.17 -1.99
C SER A 224 16.64 3.50 -2.75
N LEU A 225 17.56 4.43 -2.53
CA LEU A 225 17.59 5.72 -3.24
C LEU A 225 18.50 5.71 -4.47
N ASP A 226 19.40 4.74 -4.60
CA ASP A 226 20.37 4.61 -5.71
C ASP A 226 19.94 3.55 -6.77
N ARG A 227 18.69 3.08 -6.71
CA ARG A 227 18.08 2.09 -7.63
C ARG A 227 18.65 0.66 -7.54
N ARG A 228 19.60 0.38 -6.65
CA ARG A 228 20.06 -0.98 -6.35
C ARG A 228 19.04 -1.70 -5.46
N SER A 229 19.24 -2.98 -5.23
CA SER A 229 18.43 -3.70 -4.23
C SER A 229 18.70 -3.13 -2.82
N ILE A 230 17.72 -3.21 -1.93
CA ILE A 230 17.89 -2.80 -0.51
C ILE A 230 19.15 -3.43 0.09
N ARG A 231 19.41 -4.69 -0.24
CA ARG A 231 20.58 -5.44 0.27
C ARG A 231 21.93 -4.90 -0.20
N ASN A 232 21.96 -4.15 -1.31
CA ASN A 232 23.19 -3.68 -1.98
C ASN A 232 23.25 -2.16 -2.17
N ALA A 233 22.22 -1.43 -1.74
CA ALA A 233 22.17 0.02 -1.90
C ALA A 233 23.19 0.74 -1.03
N ASP A 234 23.85 1.76 -1.55
CA ASP A 234 24.74 2.63 -0.79
C ASP A 234 23.97 3.74 -0.06
N ARG A 235 22.69 3.95 -0.44
CA ARG A 235 21.82 4.94 0.17
C ARG A 235 20.40 4.40 0.32
N LEU A 236 19.90 4.38 1.55
CA LEU A 236 18.56 3.93 1.89
C LEU A 236 17.77 5.05 2.59
N LEU A 237 16.47 5.02 2.45
CA LEU A 237 15.55 5.86 3.22
C LEU A 237 14.55 4.96 3.94
N ALA A 238 14.48 5.09 5.26
CA ALA A 238 13.38 4.55 6.04
C ALA A 238 12.33 5.64 6.23
N VAL A 239 11.07 5.32 5.96
CA VAL A 239 9.90 6.20 6.15
C VAL A 239 9.02 5.57 7.19
N ILE A 240 8.70 6.33 8.24
CA ILE A 240 7.83 5.90 9.33
C ILE A 240 6.63 6.84 9.37
N ALA A 241 5.51 6.40 8.81
CA ALA A 241 4.25 7.13 8.82
C ALA A 241 3.38 6.62 9.98
N THR A 242 2.94 7.51 10.84
CA THR A 242 2.12 7.20 12.01
C THR A 242 0.74 7.87 11.90
N ASP A 243 0.45 8.84 12.74
CA ASP A 243 -0.77 9.65 12.70
C ASP A 243 -0.46 11.12 13.00
N ALA A 244 -1.34 12.03 12.58
CA ALA A 244 -1.21 13.44 12.82
C ALA A 244 -2.56 14.07 13.18
N ARG A 245 -2.53 15.07 14.08
CA ARG A 245 -3.71 15.81 14.54
C ARG A 245 -3.36 17.27 14.76
N ASN A 246 -4.36 18.13 14.65
CA ASN A 246 -4.23 19.48 15.15
C ASN A 246 -4.19 19.50 16.69
N SER A 247 -3.50 20.48 17.26
CA SER A 247 -3.62 20.77 18.68
C SER A 247 -5.08 21.06 19.05
N ASN A 248 -5.52 20.55 20.20
CA ASN A 248 -6.90 20.71 20.69
C ASN A 248 -8.00 20.13 19.77
N MET A 249 -7.67 19.22 18.83
CA MET A 249 -8.68 18.47 18.09
C MET A 249 -9.48 17.58 19.05
N ARG A 250 -10.81 17.57 18.91
CA ARG A 250 -11.70 16.80 19.79
C ARG A 250 -12.70 15.99 18.99
N PHE A 251 -12.99 14.80 19.51
CA PHE A 251 -14.02 13.91 18.99
C PHE A 251 -15.06 13.62 20.08
N SER A 252 -16.31 13.36 19.68
CA SER A 252 -17.42 13.05 20.61
C SER A 252 -17.39 11.61 21.12
N ASP A 253 -16.68 10.73 20.40
CA ASP A 253 -16.63 9.30 20.69
C ASP A 253 -15.18 8.80 20.77
N LYS A 254 -15.00 7.64 21.43
CA LYS A 254 -13.68 7.00 21.58
C LYS A 254 -13.15 6.41 20.28
N GLU A 255 -14.04 6.07 19.37
CA GLU A 255 -13.75 5.54 18.05
C GLU A 255 -13.32 6.65 17.07
N GLU A 256 -13.43 7.92 17.51
CA GLU A 256 -13.02 9.10 16.74
C GLU A 256 -13.74 9.24 15.39
N THR A 257 -15.01 8.86 15.36
CA THR A 257 -15.84 8.90 14.15
C THR A 257 -16.51 10.25 13.94
N THR A 258 -16.78 11.01 15.01
CA THR A 258 -17.45 12.29 14.96
C THR A 258 -16.57 13.41 15.48
N LEU A 259 -16.15 14.31 14.59
CA LEU A 259 -15.30 15.44 14.89
C LEU A 259 -16.15 16.59 15.49
N GLU A 260 -15.87 16.99 16.73
CA GLU A 260 -16.49 18.14 17.40
C GLU A 260 -15.72 19.44 17.20
N SER A 261 -14.39 19.35 17.23
CA SER A 261 -13.51 20.51 17.06
C SER A 261 -12.30 20.12 16.22
N ILE A 262 -12.05 20.88 15.17
CA ILE A 262 -10.90 20.67 14.28
C ILE A 262 -9.57 21.04 14.95
N GLY A 263 -9.60 21.85 16.01
CA GLY A 263 -8.39 22.32 16.69
C GLY A 263 -7.64 23.41 15.93
N THR A 264 -6.37 23.59 16.26
CA THR A 264 -5.50 24.66 15.75
C THR A 264 -4.08 24.13 15.49
N LEU A 265 -3.23 24.96 14.89
CA LEU A 265 -1.78 24.70 14.85
C LEU A 265 -1.17 24.78 16.27
N PRO A 266 -0.04 24.11 16.51
CA PRO A 266 0.70 23.27 15.56
C PRO A 266 0.04 21.91 15.31
N VAL A 267 0.35 21.30 14.17
CA VAL A 267 0.03 19.90 13.88
C VAL A 267 0.93 19.02 14.75
N LEU A 268 0.31 18.10 15.49
CA LEU A 268 0.98 17.13 16.32
C LEU A 268 1.16 15.82 15.55
N VAL A 269 2.34 15.23 15.62
CA VAL A 269 2.63 13.90 15.04
C VAL A 269 2.69 12.88 16.16
N LYS A 270 2.01 11.75 15.97
CA LYS A 270 2.09 10.63 16.88
C LYS A 270 3.47 9.98 16.78
N THR A 271 4.21 9.97 17.87
CA THR A 271 5.57 9.41 17.93
C THR A 271 5.57 8.02 18.56
N GLY A 272 6.64 7.26 18.28
CA GLY A 272 6.81 5.92 18.81
C GLY A 272 8.26 5.45 18.70
N ARG A 273 8.51 4.25 19.24
CA ARG A 273 9.82 3.59 19.18
C ARG A 273 9.76 2.43 18.21
N PHE A 274 10.78 2.37 17.36
CA PHE A 274 10.89 1.36 16.31
C PHE A 274 12.29 0.75 16.36
N ARG A 275 12.36 -0.55 16.03
CA ARG A 275 13.62 -1.23 15.80
C ARG A 275 13.56 -1.91 14.46
N LEU A 276 14.44 -1.47 13.57
CA LEU A 276 14.54 -1.98 12.21
C LEU A 276 15.80 -2.82 12.07
N ALA A 277 15.70 -3.97 11.43
CA ALA A 277 16.83 -4.79 11.04
C ALA A 277 16.83 -4.94 9.52
N ILE A 278 17.82 -4.34 8.84
CA ILE A 278 17.92 -4.30 7.37
C ILE A 278 19.03 -5.24 6.93
N ALA A 279 18.72 -6.20 6.07
CA ALA A 279 19.67 -7.20 5.58
C ALA A 279 20.78 -6.55 4.74
N ARG A 280 22.03 -6.76 5.17
CA ARG A 280 23.25 -6.28 4.50
C ARG A 280 24.29 -7.38 4.56
N PRO A 281 24.41 -8.22 3.51
CA PRO A 281 25.37 -9.32 3.49
C PRO A 281 26.83 -8.83 3.41
N ASP A 282 27.05 -7.63 2.84
CA ASP A 282 28.34 -6.96 2.85
C ASP A 282 28.71 -6.46 4.26
N GLN A 283 29.99 -6.18 4.49
CA GLN A 283 30.50 -5.62 5.75
C GLN A 283 30.54 -4.09 5.77
N ALA A 284 29.85 -3.44 4.81
CA ALA A 284 29.88 -1.99 4.69
C ALA A 284 29.34 -1.30 5.95
N GLU A 285 30.02 -0.26 6.36
CA GLU A 285 29.58 0.62 7.45
C GLU A 285 28.62 1.68 6.92
N PHE A 286 27.70 2.10 7.77
CA PHE A 286 26.68 3.11 7.46
C PHE A 286 26.59 4.16 8.55
N HIS A 287 26.34 5.39 8.12
CA HIS A 287 25.77 6.44 8.97
C HIS A 287 24.27 6.46 8.82
N ALA A 288 23.54 6.77 9.87
CA ALA A 288 22.10 7.00 9.81
C ALA A 288 21.77 8.39 10.36
N TYR A 289 20.83 9.08 9.70
CA TYR A 289 20.41 10.42 10.06
C TYR A 289 18.90 10.51 10.11
N ALA A 290 18.37 11.11 11.17
CA ALA A 290 17.00 11.62 11.16
C ALA A 290 16.96 12.85 10.23
N LEU A 291 15.90 12.94 9.42
CA LEU A 291 15.72 14.06 8.49
C LEU A 291 14.57 14.95 8.93
N LYS A 292 14.72 16.25 8.69
CA LYS A 292 13.62 17.21 8.71
C LYS A 292 12.66 16.96 7.54
N LEU A 293 11.46 17.53 7.57
CA LEU A 293 10.48 17.42 6.48
C LEU A 293 10.97 18.00 5.14
N ASN A 294 11.95 18.91 5.16
CA ASN A 294 12.59 19.44 3.95
C ASN A 294 13.76 18.58 3.42
N GLY A 295 14.06 17.46 4.10
CA GLY A 295 15.13 16.52 3.72
C GLY A 295 16.52 16.85 4.29
N GLU A 296 16.67 17.92 5.05
CA GLU A 296 17.93 18.23 5.74
C GLU A 296 18.19 17.22 6.87
N ARG A 297 19.47 16.87 7.08
CA ARG A 297 19.88 16.04 8.22
C ARG A 297 19.75 16.83 9.51
N ALA A 298 18.99 16.27 10.47
CA ALA A 298 18.76 16.89 11.78
C ALA A 298 19.71 16.32 12.83
N SER A 299 19.79 15.01 12.97
CA SER A 299 20.63 14.35 13.95
C SER A 299 21.14 13.01 13.44
N GLU A 300 22.31 12.59 13.88
CA GLU A 300 22.85 11.26 13.59
C GLU A 300 22.31 10.24 14.60
N LEU A 301 22.00 9.04 14.12
CA LEU A 301 21.57 7.92 14.94
C LEU A 301 22.65 6.82 14.92
N PRO A 302 22.83 6.11 16.05
CA PRO A 302 23.75 4.97 16.08
C PRO A 302 23.22 3.82 15.20
N VAL A 303 24.12 3.26 14.41
CA VAL A 303 23.87 2.05 13.63
C VAL A 303 24.72 0.93 14.20
N SER A 304 24.13 -0.18 14.54
CA SER A 304 24.83 -1.39 14.95
C SER A 304 24.65 -2.53 13.95
N ARG A 305 25.43 -3.59 14.09
CA ARG A 305 25.32 -4.79 13.26
C ARG A 305 25.00 -6.02 14.09
N ARG A 306 24.13 -6.87 13.57
CA ARG A 306 23.84 -8.17 14.13
C ARG A 306 23.45 -9.15 13.02
N ASN A 307 24.17 -10.28 12.93
CA ASN A 307 23.86 -11.37 12.02
C ASN A 307 23.65 -10.92 10.54
N GLY A 308 24.55 -10.10 10.00
CA GLY A 308 24.47 -9.62 8.62
C GLY A 308 23.36 -8.60 8.37
N ARG A 309 22.84 -7.96 9.43
CA ARG A 309 21.83 -6.91 9.35
C ARG A 309 22.32 -5.62 10.02
N LEU A 310 21.98 -4.48 9.44
CA LEU A 310 22.06 -3.19 10.10
C LEU A 310 20.87 -3.07 11.06
N ILE A 311 21.16 -2.70 12.29
CA ILE A 311 20.14 -2.47 13.33
C ILE A 311 20.03 -0.98 13.58
N LEU A 312 18.84 -0.46 13.44
CA LEU A 312 18.52 0.94 13.67
C LEU A 312 17.46 1.02 14.78
N GLU A 313 17.82 1.68 15.90
CA GLU A 313 16.90 2.01 16.99
C GLU A 313 16.41 3.44 16.76
N ILE A 314 15.11 3.59 16.64
CA ILE A 314 14.47 4.87 16.33
C ILE A 314 13.52 5.25 17.47
N ASP A 315 13.69 6.45 18.00
CA ASP A 315 12.68 7.17 18.77
C ASP A 315 12.24 8.36 17.92
N SER A 316 11.05 8.27 17.30
CA SER A 316 10.58 9.33 16.41
C SER A 316 10.17 10.62 17.14
N GLY A 317 10.11 10.58 18.46
CA GLY A 317 9.86 11.73 19.35
C GLY A 317 11.09 12.20 20.10
N ALA A 318 12.30 11.79 19.71
CA ALA A 318 13.54 12.22 20.36
C ALA A 318 13.73 13.75 20.35
N SER A 319 13.20 14.44 19.33
CA SER A 319 13.03 15.89 19.31
C SER A 319 11.52 16.20 19.30
N PRO A 320 10.92 16.59 20.43
CA PRO A 320 9.49 16.86 20.49
C PRO A 320 9.02 17.99 19.56
N GLU A 321 9.89 18.96 19.30
CA GLU A 321 9.58 20.12 18.45
C GLU A 321 9.65 19.77 16.95
N GLU A 322 10.47 18.80 16.59
CA GLU A 322 10.67 18.32 15.21
C GLU A 322 10.66 16.78 15.16
N PRO A 323 9.50 16.12 15.32
CA PRO A 323 9.42 14.66 15.22
C PRO A 323 9.81 14.19 13.82
N ALA A 324 10.68 13.17 13.75
CA ALA A 324 11.18 12.68 12.47
C ALA A 324 10.31 11.56 11.92
N LEU A 325 9.99 11.64 10.63
CA LEU A 325 9.30 10.61 9.84
C LEU A 325 10.23 9.93 8.83
N PHE A 326 11.41 10.51 8.58
CA PHE A 326 12.36 10.08 7.57
C PHE A 326 13.72 9.82 8.19
N TYR A 327 14.36 8.72 7.80
CA TYR A 327 15.67 8.32 8.28
C TYR A 327 16.52 7.86 7.10
N GLU A 328 17.59 8.60 6.83
CA GLU A 328 18.53 8.27 5.77
C GLU A 328 19.65 7.38 6.33
N LEU A 329 20.00 6.31 5.59
CA LEU A 329 21.20 5.52 5.82
C LEU A 329 22.12 5.68 4.62
N VAL A 330 23.37 6.04 4.88
CA VAL A 330 24.39 6.29 3.83
C VAL A 330 25.62 5.48 4.15
N ARG A 331 26.13 4.76 3.14
CA ARG A 331 27.41 4.04 3.24
C ARG A 331 28.55 5.02 3.50
N LYS A 332 29.44 4.64 4.42
CA LYS A 332 30.68 5.36 4.69
C LYS A 332 31.66 5.28 3.52
#